data_e71f6c0ba8db0d54029fb83070dcdcea
#
_entry.id   e71f6c0ba8db0d54029fb83070dcdcea
#
_cell.length_a   1.000
_cell.length_b   1.000
_cell.length_c   1.000
_cell.angle_alpha   90.00
_cell.angle_beta   90.00
_cell.angle_gamma   90.00
#
_symmetry.space_group_name_H-M   'P 1'
#
loop_
_entity.id
_entity.type
_entity.pdbx_description
1 polymer ?
#
loop_
_entity_poly.entity_id
_entity_poly.type
_entity_poly.pdbx_seq_one_letter_code
_entity_poly.pdbx_strand_id
1 'polypeptide(L)'
;TLTKQVTWASIEDYYAHLRAQRAYKRISDEHLKVFAEQSLTANNNGSYSLMFAPEQELANYFGAPHIDAALKKLHCPYTLITGKPTLFINDKVRKQWQGFVPADSIISLPDYGHLLPMEAPELCAQIINEHYESNK
;
A
#
# COMPACT_ATOMS: atom_id res chain seq x y z
N THR A 1 0.46 18.67 -4.45
CA THR A 1 1.39 17.95 -3.54
C THR A 1 2.14 18.92 -2.63
N LEU A 2 2.62 20.05 -3.14
CA LEU A 2 3.39 21.04 -2.37
C LEU A 2 2.55 21.83 -1.34
N THR A 3 1.22 21.76 -1.41
CA THR A 3 0.28 22.39 -0.45
C THR A 3 -0.32 21.40 0.54
N LYS A 4 0.22 20.17 0.61
CA LYS A 4 -0.26 19.13 1.53
C LYS A 4 0.04 19.55 2.98
N GLN A 5 -0.94 19.43 3.86
CA GLN A 5 -0.71 19.58 5.29
C GLN A 5 0.27 18.51 5.77
N VAL A 6 1.29 18.93 6.51
CA VAL A 6 2.38 18.05 6.99
C VAL A 6 2.53 18.04 8.50
N THR A 7 1.76 18.89 9.20
CA THR A 7 1.79 19.01 10.67
C THR A 7 0.38 18.99 11.24
N TRP A 8 0.23 18.40 12.41
CA TRP A 8 -1.03 18.26 13.17
C TRP A 8 -0.79 18.56 14.65
N ALA A 9 -1.85 19.02 15.32
CA ALA A 9 -1.79 19.27 16.76
C ALA A 9 -1.77 17.95 17.57
N SER A 10 -2.42 16.91 17.05
CA SER A 10 -2.48 15.59 17.70
C SER A 10 -2.52 14.44 16.68
N ILE A 11 -2.32 13.22 17.16
CA ILE A 11 -2.49 11.99 16.37
C ILE A 11 -3.96 11.82 15.99
N GLU A 12 -4.88 12.19 16.87
CA GLU A 12 -6.32 12.15 16.66
C GLU A 12 -6.76 13.05 15.50
N ASP A 13 -6.17 14.28 15.40
CA ASP A 13 -6.45 15.18 14.28
C ASP A 13 -5.97 14.58 12.94
N TYR A 14 -4.80 13.95 12.96
CA TYR A 14 -4.31 13.25 11.77
C TYR A 14 -5.17 12.04 11.42
N TYR A 15 -5.55 11.23 12.39
CA TYR A 15 -6.50 10.12 12.18
C TYR A 15 -7.81 10.61 11.56
N ALA A 16 -8.41 11.67 12.10
CA ALA A 16 -9.64 12.26 11.57
C ALA A 16 -9.45 12.75 10.12
N HIS A 17 -8.31 13.38 9.83
CA HIS A 17 -7.94 13.79 8.48
C HIS A 17 -7.85 12.61 7.52
N LEU A 18 -7.22 11.50 7.92
CA LEU A 18 -7.14 10.27 7.11
C LEU A 18 -8.53 9.66 6.88
N ARG A 19 -9.31 9.52 7.95
CA ARG A 19 -10.66 8.92 7.91
C ARG A 19 -11.61 9.68 6.96
N ALA A 20 -11.47 10.98 6.83
CA ALA A 20 -12.24 11.79 5.88
C ALA A 20 -11.90 11.48 4.41
N GLN A 21 -10.72 10.93 4.12
CA GLN A 21 -10.29 10.65 2.76
C GLN A 21 -10.85 9.32 2.24
N ARG A 22 -11.29 9.32 0.97
CA ARG A 22 -11.86 8.13 0.31
C ARG A 22 -10.90 6.93 0.28
N ALA A 23 -9.60 7.19 0.16
CA ALA A 23 -8.57 6.15 0.06
C ALA A 23 -8.51 5.25 1.30
N TYR A 24 -8.81 5.78 2.50
CA TYR A 24 -8.70 5.08 3.77
C TYR A 24 -10.02 4.52 4.29
N LYS A 25 -11.14 4.69 3.56
CA LYS A 25 -12.48 4.28 4.03
C LYS A 25 -12.65 2.78 4.29
N ARG A 26 -11.83 1.94 3.63
CA ARG A 26 -11.91 0.49 3.74
C ARG A 26 -11.08 -0.10 4.87
N ILE A 27 -10.16 0.70 5.41
CA ILE A 27 -9.30 0.28 6.52
C ILE A 27 -10.12 0.32 7.81
N SER A 28 -9.99 -0.69 8.67
CA SER A 28 -10.64 -0.70 9.99
C SER A 28 -10.16 0.50 10.82
N ASP A 29 -10.96 0.89 11.82
CA ASP A 29 -10.57 1.99 12.72
C ASP A 29 -9.32 1.65 13.50
N GLU A 30 -9.17 0.39 13.92
CA GLU A 30 -8.00 -0.12 14.62
C GLU A 30 -6.74 0.03 13.78
N HIS A 31 -6.74 -0.51 12.56
CA HIS A 31 -5.57 -0.45 11.68
C HIS A 31 -5.25 0.98 11.24
N LEU A 32 -6.26 1.82 11.03
CA LEU A 32 -6.03 3.22 10.67
C LEU A 32 -5.45 4.04 11.82
N LYS A 33 -5.83 3.75 13.08
CA LYS A 33 -5.21 4.38 14.25
C LYS A 33 -3.73 4.01 14.36
N VAL A 34 -3.39 2.74 14.25
CA VAL A 34 -2.00 2.29 14.24
C VAL A 34 -1.21 2.98 13.12
N PHE A 35 -1.79 3.06 11.92
CA PHE A 35 -1.15 3.76 10.81
C PHE A 35 -0.93 5.26 11.12
N ALA A 36 -1.92 5.94 11.71
CA ALA A 36 -1.80 7.36 12.08
C ALA A 36 -0.68 7.58 13.10
N GLU A 37 -0.63 6.75 14.15
CA GLU A 37 0.41 6.79 15.18
C GLU A 37 1.82 6.59 14.60
N GLN A 38 1.98 5.57 13.74
CA GLN A 38 3.27 5.20 13.18
C GLN A 38 3.74 6.07 12.01
N SER A 39 2.86 6.94 11.50
CA SER A 39 3.19 7.85 10.39
C SER A 39 3.69 9.21 10.84
N LEU A 40 3.65 9.50 12.13
CA LEU A 40 3.98 10.80 12.69
C LEU A 40 5.20 10.75 13.61
N THR A 41 5.93 11.86 13.62
CA THR A 41 7.02 12.14 14.58
C THR A 41 6.64 13.33 15.43
N ALA A 42 6.81 13.21 16.75
CA ALA A 42 6.59 14.31 17.69
C ALA A 42 7.65 15.41 17.52
N ASN A 43 7.21 16.65 17.52
CA ASN A 43 8.06 17.83 17.48
C ASN A 43 8.29 18.39 18.90
N ASN A 44 9.35 19.17 19.09
CA ASN A 44 9.70 19.78 20.38
C ASN A 44 8.63 20.78 20.90
N ASN A 45 7.78 21.29 20.01
CA ASN A 45 6.69 22.21 20.35
C ASN A 45 5.36 21.53 20.69
N GLY A 46 5.34 20.20 20.81
CA GLY A 46 4.15 19.40 21.11
C GLY A 46 3.25 19.10 19.91
N SER A 47 3.60 19.54 18.70
CA SER A 47 2.92 19.15 17.47
C SER A 47 3.52 17.86 16.88
N TYR A 48 2.92 17.37 15.82
CA TYR A 48 3.37 16.17 15.08
C TYR A 48 3.60 16.49 13.61
N SER A 49 4.64 15.91 13.02
CA SER A 49 4.93 16.01 11.59
C SER A 49 4.92 14.65 10.93
N LEU A 50 4.61 14.62 9.62
CA LEU A 50 4.77 13.39 8.84
C LEU A 50 6.22 12.89 8.92
N MET A 51 6.40 11.62 9.26
CA MET A 51 7.69 10.95 9.22
C MET A 51 8.24 10.90 7.80
N PHE A 52 7.37 10.76 6.80
CA PHE A 52 7.71 10.71 5.39
C PHE A 52 7.41 12.06 4.72
N ALA A 53 8.46 12.80 4.41
CA ALA A 53 8.35 14.14 3.85
C ALA A 53 7.69 14.15 2.46
N PRO A 54 6.91 15.18 2.08
CA PRO A 54 6.27 15.29 0.76
C PRO A 54 7.26 15.24 -0.40
N GLU A 55 8.48 15.70 -0.22
CA GLU A 55 9.55 15.65 -1.21
C GLU A 55 10.00 14.21 -1.49
N GLN A 56 10.04 13.36 -0.47
CA GLN A 56 10.34 11.94 -0.60
C GLN A 56 9.19 11.19 -1.31
N GLU A 57 7.93 11.53 -0.97
CA GLU A 57 6.76 11.02 -1.67
C GLU A 57 6.83 11.36 -3.17
N LEU A 58 7.15 12.61 -3.50
CA LEU A 58 7.29 13.07 -4.88
C LEU A 58 8.43 12.35 -5.61
N ALA A 59 9.57 12.19 -4.95
CA ALA A 59 10.72 11.48 -5.52
C ALA A 59 10.37 10.01 -5.88
N ASN A 60 9.56 9.34 -5.05
CA ASN A 60 9.10 7.98 -5.33
C ASN A 60 8.21 7.90 -6.58
N TYR A 61 7.36 8.91 -6.84
CA TYR A 61 6.55 8.94 -8.06
C TYR A 61 7.42 9.09 -9.33
N PHE A 62 8.48 9.87 -9.28
CA PHE A 62 9.40 10.03 -10.42
C PHE A 62 10.39 8.88 -10.57
N GLY A 63 10.74 8.22 -9.48
CA GLY A 63 11.69 7.10 -9.46
C GLY A 63 11.04 5.71 -9.52
N ALA A 64 9.74 5.60 -9.81
CA ALA A 64 9.03 4.33 -9.81
C ALA A 64 9.69 3.34 -10.79
N PRO A 65 10.09 2.14 -10.35
CA PRO A 65 10.72 1.14 -11.21
C PRO A 65 9.72 0.56 -12.22
N HIS A 66 10.23 0.11 -13.35
CA HIS A 66 9.44 -0.66 -14.33
C HIS A 66 9.20 -2.08 -13.80
N ILE A 67 8.10 -2.28 -13.08
CA ILE A 67 7.74 -3.56 -12.44
C ILE A 67 7.72 -4.71 -13.45
N ASP A 68 7.20 -4.51 -14.65
CA ASP A 68 7.14 -5.55 -15.70
C ASP A 68 8.51 -6.11 -16.06
N ALA A 69 9.52 -5.23 -16.17
CA ALA A 69 10.88 -5.65 -16.47
C ALA A 69 11.51 -6.44 -15.31
N ALA A 70 11.18 -6.06 -14.08
CA ALA A 70 11.63 -6.78 -12.89
C ALA A 70 10.96 -8.16 -12.80
N LEU A 71 9.64 -8.25 -12.93
CA LEU A 71 8.89 -9.50 -12.87
C LEU A 71 9.37 -10.53 -13.91
N LYS A 72 9.65 -10.08 -15.15
CA LYS A 72 10.18 -10.96 -16.21
C LYS A 72 11.57 -11.53 -15.94
N LYS A 73 12.32 -10.91 -15.02
CA LYS A 73 13.69 -11.32 -14.65
C LYS A 73 13.74 -12.07 -13.32
N LEU A 74 12.63 -12.24 -12.63
CA LEU A 74 12.60 -13.02 -11.41
C LEU A 74 12.79 -14.50 -11.71
N HIS A 75 13.75 -15.11 -10.99
CA HIS A 75 14.04 -16.54 -11.05
C HIS A 75 13.68 -17.29 -9.76
N CYS A 76 13.14 -16.57 -8.77
CA CYS A 76 12.61 -17.15 -7.53
C CYS A 76 11.09 -17.34 -7.62
N PRO A 77 10.50 -18.26 -6.85
CA PRO A 77 9.06 -18.32 -6.67
C PRO A 77 8.51 -16.99 -6.17
N TYR A 78 7.39 -16.55 -6.72
CA TYR A 78 6.72 -15.33 -6.28
C TYR A 78 5.22 -15.42 -6.50
N THR A 79 4.47 -14.65 -5.74
CA THR A 79 3.02 -14.51 -5.89
C THR A 79 2.66 -13.02 -5.97
N LEU A 80 1.86 -12.66 -6.95
CA LEU A 80 1.26 -11.34 -7.07
C LEU A 80 -0.11 -11.35 -6.41
N ILE A 81 -0.29 -10.52 -5.38
CA ILE A 81 -1.59 -10.30 -4.74
C ILE A 81 -2.15 -8.98 -5.26
N THR A 82 -3.33 -8.99 -5.83
CA THR A 82 -3.97 -7.80 -6.41
C THR A 82 -5.36 -7.57 -5.85
N GLY A 83 -5.68 -6.33 -5.49
CA GLY A 83 -7.02 -5.88 -5.15
C GLY A 83 -7.85 -5.50 -6.40
N LYS A 84 -8.83 -4.63 -6.25
CA LYS A 84 -9.59 -4.02 -7.36
C LYS A 84 -8.66 -3.28 -8.32
N PRO A 85 -9.03 -3.17 -9.61
CA PRO A 85 -8.34 -2.26 -10.52
C PRO A 85 -8.28 -0.83 -9.97
N THR A 86 -7.12 -0.21 -10.10
CA THR A 86 -6.85 1.17 -9.66
C THR A 86 -6.36 2.02 -10.83
N LEU A 87 -6.12 3.31 -10.60
CA LEU A 87 -5.47 4.17 -11.59
C LEU A 87 -4.06 3.68 -11.97
N PHE A 88 -3.36 3.05 -11.01
CA PHE A 88 -1.99 2.56 -11.18
C PHE A 88 -1.95 1.13 -11.74
N ILE A 89 -2.82 0.24 -11.23
CA ILE A 89 -2.91 -1.16 -11.65
C ILE A 89 -4.32 -1.37 -12.22
N ASN A 90 -4.51 -0.90 -13.45
CA ASN A 90 -5.78 -1.03 -14.17
C ASN A 90 -5.87 -2.37 -14.92
N ASP A 91 -7.00 -2.64 -15.55
CA ASP A 91 -7.25 -3.89 -16.29
C ASP A 91 -6.24 -4.13 -17.42
N LYS A 92 -5.74 -3.06 -18.05
CA LYS A 92 -4.72 -3.17 -19.11
C LYS A 92 -3.40 -3.72 -18.54
N VAL A 93 -2.95 -3.18 -17.42
CA VAL A 93 -1.74 -3.65 -16.71
C VAL A 93 -1.92 -5.09 -16.25
N ARG A 94 -3.08 -5.44 -15.68
CA ARG A 94 -3.38 -6.81 -15.23
C ARG A 94 -3.37 -7.82 -16.40
N LYS A 95 -3.98 -7.47 -17.53
CA LYS A 95 -3.93 -8.30 -18.76
C LYS A 95 -2.50 -8.46 -19.28
N GLN A 96 -1.70 -7.41 -19.20
CA GLN A 96 -0.29 -7.46 -19.58
C GLN A 96 0.49 -8.44 -18.68
N TRP A 97 0.28 -8.42 -17.37
CA TRP A 97 0.91 -9.35 -16.44
C TRP A 97 0.50 -10.80 -16.70
N GLN A 98 -0.77 -11.06 -16.99
CA GLN A 98 -1.27 -12.41 -17.36
C GLN A 98 -0.56 -12.99 -18.57
N GLY A 99 0.08 -12.18 -19.41
CA GLY A 99 0.86 -12.61 -20.57
C GLY A 99 2.24 -13.17 -20.23
N PHE A 100 2.76 -12.94 -19.01
CA PHE A 100 4.10 -13.42 -18.62
C PHE A 100 4.23 -13.86 -17.15
N VAL A 101 3.25 -13.59 -16.31
CA VAL A 101 3.19 -14.12 -14.93
C VAL A 101 2.40 -15.42 -14.97
N PRO A 102 2.91 -16.53 -14.38
CA PRO A 102 2.16 -17.77 -14.27
C PRO A 102 0.79 -17.55 -13.61
N ALA A 103 -0.25 -18.19 -14.12
CA ALA A 103 -1.62 -17.97 -13.67
C ALA A 103 -1.83 -18.34 -12.19
N ASP A 104 -1.16 -19.36 -11.72
CA ASP A 104 -1.13 -19.82 -10.32
C ASP A 104 -0.35 -18.89 -9.39
N SER A 105 0.45 -17.99 -9.95
CA SER A 105 1.17 -16.95 -9.21
C SER A 105 0.39 -15.63 -9.08
N ILE A 106 -0.87 -15.57 -9.51
CA ILE A 106 -1.71 -14.37 -9.39
C ILE A 106 -2.91 -14.65 -8.51
N ILE A 107 -2.96 -14.00 -7.34
CA ILE A 107 -4.13 -14.03 -6.44
C ILE A 107 -4.88 -12.71 -6.60
N SER A 108 -6.15 -12.79 -7.00
CA SER A 108 -7.01 -11.62 -7.16
C SER A 108 -8.02 -11.53 -6.03
N LEU A 109 -8.03 -10.41 -5.31
CA LEU A 109 -8.90 -10.11 -4.18
C LEU A 109 -9.81 -8.91 -4.53
N PRO A 110 -10.88 -9.13 -5.32
CA PRO A 110 -11.68 -8.05 -5.89
C PRO A 110 -12.48 -7.23 -4.87
N ASP A 111 -12.62 -7.71 -3.64
CA ASP A 111 -13.32 -7.01 -2.58
C ASP A 111 -12.47 -5.93 -1.89
N TYR A 112 -11.15 -5.95 -2.12
CA TYR A 112 -10.19 -5.03 -1.51
C TYR A 112 -9.66 -3.99 -2.50
N GLY A 113 -9.16 -2.87 -1.97
CA GLY A 113 -8.67 -1.74 -2.75
C GLY A 113 -7.15 -1.73 -2.95
N HIS A 114 -6.63 -0.53 -3.18
CA HIS A 114 -5.21 -0.30 -3.42
C HIS A 114 -4.34 -0.48 -2.17
N LEU A 115 -4.90 -0.20 -1.00
CA LEU A 115 -4.22 -0.33 0.28
C LEU A 115 -4.47 -1.71 0.92
N LEU A 116 -4.53 -2.75 0.09
CA LEU A 116 -4.84 -4.12 0.46
C LEU A 116 -4.14 -4.62 1.75
N PRO A 117 -2.82 -4.41 1.98
CA PRO A 117 -2.18 -4.85 3.21
C PRO A 117 -2.70 -4.16 4.48
N MET A 118 -3.30 -2.98 4.35
CA MET A 118 -3.92 -2.25 5.45
C MET A 118 -5.43 -2.54 5.58
N GLU A 119 -6.08 -2.91 4.46
CA GLU A 119 -7.51 -3.26 4.43
C GLU A 119 -7.76 -4.67 4.96
N ALA A 120 -6.82 -5.61 4.75
CA ALA A 120 -6.93 -7.02 5.11
C ALA A 120 -5.57 -7.62 5.51
N PRO A 121 -4.94 -7.15 6.59
CA PRO A 121 -3.60 -7.60 7.00
C PRO A 121 -3.57 -9.09 7.34
N GLU A 122 -4.60 -9.64 7.99
CA GLU A 122 -4.67 -11.05 8.37
C GLU A 122 -4.71 -11.95 7.12
N LEU A 123 -5.52 -11.57 6.12
CA LEU A 123 -5.59 -12.32 4.85
C LEU A 123 -4.27 -12.26 4.09
N CYS A 124 -3.61 -11.11 4.08
CA CYS A 124 -2.28 -10.97 3.48
C CYS A 124 -1.25 -11.85 4.20
N ALA A 125 -1.25 -11.86 5.52
CA ALA A 125 -0.37 -12.71 6.32
C ALA A 125 -0.62 -14.20 6.06
N GLN A 126 -1.87 -14.62 5.96
CA GLN A 126 -2.23 -15.99 5.61
C GLN A 126 -1.67 -16.38 4.24
N ILE A 127 -1.90 -15.58 3.21
CA ILE A 127 -1.39 -15.85 1.85
C ILE A 127 0.13 -15.92 1.83
N ILE A 128 0.82 -15.04 2.56
CA ILE A 128 2.29 -15.06 2.68
C ILE A 128 2.77 -16.37 3.30
N ASN A 129 2.14 -16.82 4.38
CA ASN A 129 2.49 -18.06 5.07
C ASN A 129 2.24 -19.29 4.16
N GLU A 130 1.11 -19.35 3.48
CA GLU A 130 0.78 -20.41 2.54
C GLU A 130 1.80 -20.49 1.38
N HIS A 131 2.18 -19.33 0.84
CA HIS A 131 3.22 -19.26 -0.20
C HIS A 131 4.58 -19.76 0.32
N TYR A 132 4.97 -19.34 1.53
CA TYR A 132 6.23 -19.76 2.14
C TYR A 132 6.26 -21.27 2.38
N GLU A 133 5.20 -21.87 2.92
CA GLU A 133 5.13 -23.31 3.17
C GLU A 133 5.14 -24.13 1.85
N SER A 134 4.53 -23.61 0.80
CA SER A 134 4.46 -24.27 -0.51
C SER A 134 5.80 -24.28 -1.28
N ASN A 135 6.76 -23.45 -0.87
CA ASN A 135 8.06 -23.30 -1.53
C ASN A 135 9.25 -23.72 -0.64
N LYS A 136 8.99 -24.48 0.44
CA LYS A 136 10.01 -25.16 1.23
C LYS A 136 10.45 -26.46 0.53
#